data_46f78846f43783c1ee0124d8ae729fce
#
_entry.id   46f78846f43783c1ee0124d8ae729fce
#
_cell.length_a   1.000
_cell.length_b   1.000
_cell.length_c   1.000
_cell.angle_alpha   90.00
_cell.angle_beta   90.00
_cell.angle_gamma   90.00
#
_symmetry.space_group_name_H-M   'P 1'
#
loop_
_entity.id
_entity.type
_entity.pdbx_description
1 polymer ?
#
loop_
_entity_poly.entity_id
_entity_poly.type
_entity_poly.pdbx_seq_one_letter_code
_entity_poly.pdbx_strand_id
1 'polypeptide(L)'
;MSPDPAKMLRQYFEQMSVAKPFVVRVGSDWETHRRELQAFVLDCAGLKPLPERIPLDVHESETLDHPWCTVRRVSYQLWPGVYSAGLLYLPKQLPERPAPAMLCPHGHWEHGNAHPEVQKRCLNLARLGYVTFSTA
;
A
#
# COMPACT_ATOMS: atom_id res chain seq x y z
N MET A 1 -24.79 27.11 26.79
CA MET A 1 -24.52 26.95 25.33
C MET A 1 -23.64 25.72 25.18
N SER A 2 -24.12 24.68 24.54
CA SER A 2 -23.34 23.45 24.36
C SER A 2 -22.22 23.71 23.36
N PRO A 3 -20.99 23.24 23.59
CA PRO A 3 -19.91 23.38 22.64
C PRO A 3 -20.23 22.61 21.32
N ASP A 4 -20.01 23.26 20.21
CA ASP A 4 -20.14 22.65 18.88
C ASP A 4 -18.85 21.90 18.53
N PRO A 5 -18.86 20.54 18.47
CA PRO A 5 -17.66 19.75 18.21
C PRO A 5 -17.01 20.04 16.86
N ALA A 6 -17.82 20.34 15.83
CA ALA A 6 -17.31 20.64 14.50
C ALA A 6 -16.53 21.97 14.48
N LYS A 7 -17.03 22.98 15.21
CA LYS A 7 -16.35 24.27 15.36
C LYS A 7 -15.04 24.12 16.14
N MET A 8 -15.04 23.30 17.21
CA MET A 8 -13.84 23.05 18.00
C MET A 8 -12.76 22.36 17.18
N LEU A 9 -13.09 21.32 16.41
CA LEU A 9 -12.16 20.63 15.52
C LEU A 9 -11.61 21.56 14.44
N ARG A 10 -12.45 22.37 13.83
CA ARG A 10 -12.01 23.34 12.83
C ARG A 10 -10.98 24.31 13.41
N GLN A 11 -11.27 24.91 14.56
CA GLN A 11 -10.34 25.81 15.24
C GLN A 11 -9.03 25.13 15.59
N TYR A 12 -9.06 23.88 16.05
CA TYR A 12 -7.86 23.11 16.34
C TYR A 12 -7.02 22.90 15.09
N PHE A 13 -7.61 22.46 13.96
CA PHE A 13 -6.88 22.28 12.72
C PHE A 13 -6.36 23.58 12.12
N GLU A 14 -7.09 24.67 12.23
CA GLU A 14 -6.61 25.98 11.82
C GLU A 14 -5.35 26.40 12.59
N GLN A 15 -5.33 26.21 13.90
CA GLN A 15 -4.17 26.49 14.74
C GLN A 15 -2.98 25.58 14.39
N MET A 16 -3.21 24.31 14.13
CA MET A 16 -2.15 23.35 13.74
C MET A 16 -1.59 23.63 12.35
N SER A 17 -2.43 24.06 11.40
CA SER A 17 -1.99 24.37 10.03
C SER A 17 -1.11 25.62 9.95
N VAL A 18 -1.33 26.60 10.80
CA VAL A 18 -0.48 27.81 10.88
C VAL A 18 0.92 27.48 11.40
N ALA A 19 1.05 26.46 12.26
CA ALA A 19 2.34 26.09 12.85
C ALA A 19 3.31 25.48 11.83
N LYS A 20 2.83 24.87 10.73
CA LYS A 20 3.65 24.27 9.67
C LYS A 20 3.03 24.50 8.29
N PRO A 21 3.07 25.71 7.74
CA PRO A 21 2.50 25.99 6.43
C PRO A 21 3.23 25.20 5.35
N PHE A 22 2.48 24.71 4.36
CA PHE A 22 3.07 24.14 3.17
C PHE A 22 3.73 25.26 2.34
N VAL A 23 5.03 25.13 2.11
CA VAL A 23 5.81 26.06 1.28
C VAL A 23 6.37 25.29 0.09
N VAL A 24 6.07 25.75 -1.12
CA VAL A 24 6.65 25.20 -2.34
C VAL A 24 8.14 25.48 -2.36
N ARG A 25 8.95 24.44 -2.52
CA ARG A 25 10.41 24.52 -2.56
C ARG A 25 10.93 23.92 -3.85
N VAL A 26 12.02 24.46 -4.36
CA VAL A 26 12.64 24.04 -5.64
C VAL A 26 14.16 23.88 -5.48
N GLY A 27 14.76 23.08 -6.36
CA GLY A 27 16.22 22.90 -6.39
C GLY A 27 16.77 22.22 -5.13
N SER A 28 17.89 22.73 -4.63
CA SER A 28 18.57 22.21 -3.43
C SER A 28 17.71 22.24 -2.17
N ASP A 29 16.83 23.23 -2.08
CA ASP A 29 15.90 23.37 -0.95
C ASP A 29 14.88 22.24 -0.96
N TRP A 30 14.47 21.76 -2.13
CA TRP A 30 13.60 20.62 -2.26
C TRP A 30 14.22 19.34 -1.71
N GLU A 31 15.49 19.05 -2.05
CA GLU A 31 16.18 17.85 -1.58
C GLU A 31 16.36 17.84 -0.06
N THR A 32 16.62 18.98 0.52
CA THR A 32 16.71 19.13 1.98
C THR A 32 15.34 18.93 2.62
N HIS A 33 14.31 19.59 2.09
CA HIS A 33 12.94 19.47 2.59
C HIS A 33 12.38 18.04 2.45
N ARG A 34 12.68 17.37 1.33
CA ARG A 34 12.29 15.99 1.10
C ARG A 34 12.85 15.05 2.17
N ARG A 35 14.12 15.22 2.52
CA ARG A 35 14.79 14.43 3.57
C ARG A 35 14.18 14.70 4.96
N GLU A 36 13.93 15.95 5.28
CA GLU A 36 13.28 16.33 6.54
C GLU A 36 11.85 15.76 6.64
N LEU A 37 11.09 15.87 5.56
CA LEU A 37 9.73 15.33 5.49
C LEU A 37 9.72 13.81 5.60
N GLN A 38 10.63 13.13 4.91
CA GLN A 38 10.78 11.68 5.00
C GLN A 38 11.13 11.26 6.43
N ALA A 39 12.09 11.92 7.06
CA ALA A 39 12.48 11.64 8.44
C ALA A 39 11.30 11.85 9.41
N PHE A 40 10.54 12.92 9.22
CA PHE A 40 9.34 13.20 10.01
C PHE A 40 8.24 12.14 9.83
N VAL A 41 7.96 11.73 8.59
CA VAL A 41 6.95 10.69 8.30
C VAL A 41 7.36 9.35 8.91
N LEU A 42 8.64 8.96 8.78
CA LEU A 42 9.14 7.71 9.36
C LEU A 42 9.06 7.74 10.91
N ASP A 43 9.35 8.87 11.52
CA ASP A 43 9.25 9.05 12.97
C ASP A 43 7.79 8.93 13.44
N CYS A 44 6.88 9.65 12.77
CA CYS A 44 5.44 9.59 13.08
C CYS A 44 4.85 8.18 12.87
N ALA A 45 5.38 7.41 11.92
CA ALA A 45 4.96 6.04 11.65
C ALA A 45 5.61 5.00 12.58
N GLY A 46 6.49 5.41 13.49
CA GLY A 46 7.25 4.50 14.36
C GLY A 46 8.26 3.64 13.60
N LEU A 47 8.69 4.07 12.41
CA LEU A 47 9.63 3.37 11.52
C LEU A 47 11.07 3.93 11.61
N LYS A 48 11.42 4.48 12.75
CA LYS A 48 12.75 5.02 13.01
C LYS A 48 13.33 4.40 14.31
N PRO A 49 14.34 3.50 14.21
CA PRO A 49 14.99 3.08 12.97
C PRO A 49 14.06 2.23 12.09
N LEU A 50 14.38 2.17 10.79
CA LEU A 50 13.70 1.22 9.90
C LEU A 50 13.93 -0.21 10.39
N PRO A 51 12.91 -1.07 10.33
CA PRO A 51 13.08 -2.46 10.70
C PRO A 51 14.11 -3.15 9.81
N GLU A 52 14.83 -4.10 10.37
CA GLU A 52 15.75 -4.93 9.62
C GLU A 52 15.00 -5.73 8.55
N ARG A 53 15.59 -5.84 7.37
CA ARG A 53 15.02 -6.68 6.30
C ARG A 53 15.20 -8.15 6.64
N ILE A 54 14.10 -8.86 6.61
CA ILE A 54 14.06 -10.31 6.84
C ILE A 54 13.68 -11.02 5.53
N PRO A 55 13.98 -12.34 5.39
CA PRO A 55 13.44 -13.15 4.31
C PRO A 55 11.91 -13.14 4.33
N LEU A 56 11.30 -13.06 3.16
CA LEU A 56 9.83 -13.03 3.05
C LEU A 56 9.19 -14.38 3.44
N ASP A 57 9.92 -15.48 3.41
CA ASP A 57 9.43 -16.83 3.76
C ASP A 57 8.04 -17.08 3.13
N VAL A 58 8.01 -17.08 1.80
CA VAL A 58 6.75 -17.12 1.03
C VAL A 58 6.22 -18.54 0.96
N HIS A 59 4.97 -18.74 1.32
CA HIS A 59 4.24 -19.99 1.19
C HIS A 59 3.05 -19.80 0.25
N GLU A 60 2.91 -20.69 -0.74
CA GLU A 60 1.76 -20.75 -1.64
C GLU A 60 0.85 -21.90 -1.20
N SER A 61 -0.46 -21.67 -1.13
CA SER A 61 -1.40 -22.71 -0.68
C SER A 61 -2.38 -23.14 -1.77
N GLU A 62 -3.18 -22.23 -2.27
CA GLU A 62 -4.23 -22.55 -3.23
C GLU A 62 -3.98 -21.87 -4.56
N THR A 63 -4.33 -22.56 -5.64
CA THR A 63 -4.26 -22.05 -7.00
C THR A 63 -5.63 -22.17 -7.67
N LEU A 64 -6.14 -21.03 -8.14
CA LEU A 64 -7.36 -20.93 -8.92
C LEU A 64 -7.01 -20.63 -10.37
N ASP A 65 -7.50 -21.45 -11.28
CA ASP A 65 -7.39 -21.21 -12.71
C ASP A 65 -8.51 -20.28 -13.19
N HIS A 66 -8.13 -19.18 -13.82
CA HIS A 66 -9.01 -18.20 -14.42
C HIS A 66 -8.69 -18.09 -15.92
N PRO A 67 -9.63 -17.75 -16.82
CA PRO A 67 -9.38 -17.68 -18.26
C PRO A 67 -8.15 -16.85 -18.65
N TRP A 68 -7.81 -15.78 -17.90
CA TRP A 68 -6.74 -14.84 -18.23
C TRP A 68 -5.51 -14.95 -17.35
N CYS A 69 -5.65 -15.53 -16.17
CA CYS A 69 -4.55 -15.59 -15.19
C CYS A 69 -4.70 -16.81 -14.29
N THR A 70 -3.64 -17.11 -13.57
CA THR A 70 -3.67 -18.01 -12.43
C THR A 70 -3.67 -17.16 -11.16
N VAL A 71 -4.59 -17.41 -10.26
CA VAL A 71 -4.65 -16.71 -8.96
C VAL A 71 -4.09 -17.65 -7.90
N ARG A 72 -3.06 -17.21 -7.18
CA ARG A 72 -2.43 -17.97 -6.09
C ARG A 72 -2.67 -17.26 -4.78
N ARG A 73 -3.06 -18.02 -3.77
CA ARG A 73 -3.05 -17.53 -2.39
C ARG A 73 -1.65 -17.68 -1.84
N VAL A 74 -1.07 -16.58 -1.38
CA VAL A 74 0.27 -16.55 -0.80
C VAL A 74 0.23 -15.99 0.62
N SER A 75 1.04 -16.53 1.50
CA SER A 75 1.40 -15.91 2.77
C SER A 75 2.88 -15.57 2.78
N TYR A 76 3.24 -14.53 3.49
CA TYR A 76 4.61 -14.02 3.54
C TYR A 76 4.90 -13.35 4.87
N GLN A 77 6.15 -13.43 5.29
CA GLN A 77 6.57 -12.86 6.56
C GLN A 77 6.81 -11.36 6.44
N LEU A 78 6.15 -10.58 7.32
CA LEU A 78 6.34 -9.12 7.44
C LEU A 78 7.32 -8.77 8.55
N TRP A 79 7.34 -9.57 9.61
CA TRP A 79 8.15 -9.43 10.81
C TRP A 79 8.53 -10.81 11.31
N PRO A 80 9.62 -11.00 12.07
CA PRO A 80 9.96 -12.31 12.60
C PRO A 80 8.76 -12.99 13.28
N GLY A 81 8.27 -14.09 12.69
CA GLY A 81 7.12 -14.84 13.16
C GLY A 81 5.75 -14.22 12.88
N VAL A 82 5.67 -13.08 12.20
CA VAL A 82 4.41 -12.42 11.84
C VAL A 82 4.20 -12.50 10.33
N TYR A 83 3.11 -13.13 9.92
CA TYR A 83 2.75 -13.35 8.53
C TYR A 83 1.55 -12.51 8.10
N SER A 84 1.55 -12.08 6.87
CA SER A 84 0.41 -11.56 6.15
C SER A 84 0.07 -12.48 4.99
N ALA A 85 -1.07 -12.26 4.35
CA ALA A 85 -1.50 -13.01 3.19
C ALA A 85 -1.83 -12.08 2.02
N GLY A 86 -2.04 -12.67 0.85
CA GLY A 86 -2.46 -11.93 -0.34
C GLY A 86 -2.84 -12.85 -1.48
N LEU A 87 -3.35 -12.25 -2.54
CA LEU A 87 -3.69 -12.91 -3.79
C LEU A 87 -2.74 -12.44 -4.88
N LEU A 88 -2.01 -13.39 -5.48
CA LEU A 88 -1.09 -13.15 -6.59
C LEU A 88 -1.77 -13.58 -7.89
N TYR A 89 -1.97 -12.64 -8.80
CA TYR A 89 -2.55 -12.85 -10.11
C TYR A 89 -1.44 -12.88 -11.15
N LEU A 90 -1.20 -14.05 -11.73
CA LEU A 90 -0.18 -14.29 -12.75
C LEU A 90 -0.84 -14.40 -14.12
N PRO A 91 -0.58 -13.48 -15.06
CA PRO A 91 -1.08 -13.57 -16.42
C PRO A 91 -0.71 -14.91 -17.09
N LYS A 92 -1.64 -15.54 -17.82
CA LYS A 92 -1.34 -16.74 -18.62
C LYS A 92 -0.39 -16.43 -19.78
N GLN A 93 -0.46 -15.21 -20.30
CA GLN A 93 0.42 -14.69 -21.32
C GLN A 93 1.25 -13.58 -20.70
N LEU A 94 2.44 -13.91 -20.26
CA LEU A 94 3.40 -12.91 -19.79
C LEU A 94 4.07 -12.27 -21.00
N PRO A 95 4.22 -10.93 -21.02
CA PRO A 95 5.08 -10.26 -21.97
C PRO A 95 6.53 -10.71 -21.76
N GLU A 96 7.42 -10.26 -22.64
CA GLU A 96 8.86 -10.50 -22.46
C GLU A 96 9.31 -10.10 -21.06
N ARG A 97 10.20 -10.90 -20.45
CA ARG A 97 10.69 -10.65 -19.09
C ARG A 97 11.64 -9.44 -19.04
N PRO A 98 11.60 -8.62 -17.99
CA PRO A 98 10.74 -8.70 -16.79
C PRO A 98 9.31 -8.21 -17.06
N ALA A 99 8.32 -8.94 -16.56
CA ALA A 99 6.92 -8.53 -16.63
C ALA A 99 6.63 -7.34 -15.70
N PRO A 100 5.79 -6.38 -16.12
CA PRO A 100 5.37 -5.31 -15.22
C PRO A 100 4.57 -5.86 -14.04
N ALA A 101 4.74 -5.28 -12.86
CA ALA A 101 4.02 -5.68 -11.67
C ALA A 101 3.26 -4.52 -11.04
N MET A 102 2.12 -4.82 -10.42
CA MET A 102 1.27 -3.84 -9.75
C MET A 102 0.87 -4.33 -8.36
N LEU A 103 1.16 -3.53 -7.35
CA LEU A 103 0.63 -3.73 -6.00
C LEU A 103 -0.75 -3.07 -5.92
N CYS A 104 -1.75 -3.84 -5.52
CA CYS A 104 -3.14 -3.42 -5.41
C CYS A 104 -3.66 -3.55 -3.97
N PRO A 105 -3.30 -2.65 -3.08
CA PRO A 105 -3.89 -2.62 -1.74
C PRO A 105 -5.38 -2.29 -1.86
N HIS A 106 -6.17 -2.86 -0.95
CA HIS A 106 -7.58 -2.51 -0.83
C HIS A 106 -7.78 -1.33 0.11
N GLY A 107 -8.96 -0.70 0.02
CA GLY A 107 -9.42 0.29 1.00
C GLY A 107 -10.01 -0.39 2.25
N HIS A 108 -10.59 0.41 3.16
CA HIS A 108 -11.30 -0.08 4.34
C HIS A 108 -12.69 -0.64 3.94
N TRP A 109 -12.68 -1.75 3.23
CA TRP A 109 -13.89 -2.41 2.72
C TRP A 109 -14.14 -3.72 3.46
N GLU A 110 -15.40 -4.04 3.65
CA GLU A 110 -15.80 -5.38 4.05
C GLU A 110 -15.21 -6.38 3.07
N HIS A 111 -14.68 -7.49 3.53
CA HIS A 111 -13.99 -8.52 2.74
C HIS A 111 -12.59 -8.16 2.18
N GLY A 112 -12.04 -6.98 2.42
CA GLY A 112 -10.66 -6.63 2.06
C GLY A 112 -10.31 -6.92 0.58
N ASN A 113 -9.30 -7.77 0.34
CA ASN A 113 -8.88 -8.16 -1.01
C ASN A 113 -9.88 -9.08 -1.74
N ALA A 114 -10.84 -9.69 -1.04
CA ALA A 114 -11.93 -10.46 -1.64
C ALA A 114 -13.09 -9.57 -2.14
N HIS A 115 -13.07 -8.26 -1.88
CA HIS A 115 -14.08 -7.34 -2.38
C HIS A 115 -14.13 -7.35 -3.91
N PRO A 116 -15.33 -7.41 -4.54
CA PRO A 116 -15.49 -7.56 -5.99
C PRO A 116 -14.73 -6.51 -6.82
N GLU A 117 -14.69 -5.25 -6.38
CA GLU A 117 -13.96 -4.20 -7.10
C GLU A 117 -12.45 -4.38 -7.05
N VAL A 118 -11.90 -4.92 -5.96
CA VAL A 118 -10.47 -5.24 -5.86
C VAL A 118 -10.13 -6.38 -6.80
N GLN A 119 -10.90 -7.46 -6.76
CA GLN A 119 -10.70 -8.61 -7.63
C GLN A 119 -10.84 -8.24 -9.11
N LYS A 120 -11.87 -7.49 -9.47
CA LYS A 120 -12.10 -7.00 -10.83
C LYS A 120 -10.92 -6.16 -11.33
N ARG A 121 -10.39 -5.27 -10.50
CA ARG A 121 -9.19 -4.48 -10.83
C ARG A 121 -7.99 -5.38 -11.07
N CYS A 122 -7.73 -6.34 -10.18
CA CYS A 122 -6.59 -7.27 -10.31
C CYS A 122 -6.71 -8.17 -11.54
N LEU A 123 -7.90 -8.70 -11.81
CA LEU A 123 -8.16 -9.51 -13.02
C LEU A 123 -7.97 -8.71 -14.31
N ASN A 124 -8.44 -7.46 -14.35
CA ASN A 124 -8.27 -6.60 -15.53
C ASN A 124 -6.80 -6.25 -15.76
N LEU A 125 -6.05 -5.96 -14.71
CA LEU A 125 -4.60 -5.71 -14.82
C LEU A 125 -3.86 -6.97 -15.29
N ALA A 126 -4.20 -8.14 -14.76
CA ALA A 126 -3.63 -9.41 -15.20
C ALA A 126 -3.96 -9.70 -16.68
N ARG A 127 -5.18 -9.39 -17.14
CA ARG A 127 -5.54 -9.46 -18.56
C ARG A 127 -4.71 -8.55 -19.45
N LEU A 128 -4.23 -7.41 -18.92
CA LEU A 128 -3.32 -6.49 -19.61
C LEU A 128 -1.85 -6.91 -19.52
N GLY A 129 -1.54 -8.04 -18.91
CA GLY A 129 -0.18 -8.58 -18.81
C GLY A 129 0.60 -8.16 -17.56
N TYR A 130 -0.05 -7.53 -16.57
CA TYR A 130 0.58 -7.19 -15.31
C TYR A 130 0.54 -8.35 -14.32
N VAL A 131 1.65 -8.67 -13.71
CA VAL A 131 1.65 -9.45 -12.46
C VAL A 131 1.05 -8.57 -11.37
N THR A 132 -0.03 -9.02 -10.74
CA THR A 132 -0.76 -8.17 -9.78
C THR A 132 -0.81 -8.84 -8.42
N PHE A 133 -0.53 -8.08 -7.37
CA PHE A 133 -0.59 -8.58 -6.00
C PHE A 133 -1.54 -7.71 -5.17
N SER A 134 -2.52 -8.35 -4.54
CA SER A 134 -3.43 -7.72 -3.59
C SER A 134 -3.17 -8.27 -2.19
N THR A 135 -2.80 -7.40 -1.26
CA THR A 135 -2.58 -7.76 0.16
C THR A 135 -3.90 -8.01 0.88
N ALA A 136 -3.89 -8.82 1.91
CA ALA A 136 -5.01 -8.98 2.83
C ALA A 136 -5.07 -7.84 3.83
#